data_c75d6ac40782152ce7755e39af9ee0cc
#
_entry.id   c75d6ac40782152ce7755e39af9ee0cc
#
_cell.length_a   1.000
_cell.length_b   1.000
_cell.length_c   1.000
_cell.angle_alpha   90.00
_cell.angle_beta   90.00
_cell.angle_gamma   90.00
#
_symmetry.space_group_name_H-M   'P 1'
#
loop_
_entity.id
_entity.type
_entity.pdbx_description
1 polymer ?
#
loop_
_entity_poly.entity_id
_entity_poly.type
_entity_poly.pdbx_seq_one_letter_code
_entity_poly.pdbx_strand_id
1 'polypeptide(L)'
;MPIDALFLGGSSIDIIGDYESVGGSVTNSAVISAKLGLKTALLSRIGKDDFGNFAIDYLRRSKIDTKGVIQDSDIHTPVAIAKINESGVAKYKFYKNAPKDSVVPLKTAPRHLLNTCKVFHTGSSYSYQKETFEETLKFIKYLKKRNVFISYDPNIRPYSIKNKKEVKNRVLTLLKLADLAKLSEIDLEYLTGKKSPLKGMETLKKQVNCEIVLTLGSKGSAYMSLRGTKCRSNLIKIPAFKVKIADTIGAGDGFTAGLIYKLIEQGRGRFFANMKANMTFASAISALICTKKGSHQGLKNLKQVNSFLSDYSP
;
A
#
# COMPACT_ATOMS: atom_id res chain seq x y z
N MET A 1 2.25 -20.41 11.97
CA MET A 1 0.81 -20.35 11.60
C MET A 1 0.72 -19.81 10.18
N PRO A 2 -0.23 -20.26 9.37
CA PRO A 2 -0.45 -19.69 8.03
C PRO A 2 -0.83 -18.22 8.14
N ILE A 3 -0.32 -17.40 7.21
CA ILE A 3 -0.64 -15.97 7.11
C ILE A 3 -1.55 -15.70 5.90
N ASP A 4 -2.35 -14.65 5.99
CA ASP A 4 -3.22 -14.22 4.89
C ASP A 4 -2.46 -13.32 3.93
N ALA A 5 -1.74 -12.32 4.46
CA ALA A 5 -1.04 -11.34 3.64
C ALA A 5 0.41 -11.12 4.11
N LEU A 6 1.34 -11.13 3.16
CA LEU A 6 2.76 -10.82 3.33
C LEU A 6 3.06 -9.47 2.69
N PHE A 7 3.66 -8.58 3.46
CA PHE A 7 4.01 -7.23 3.04
C PHE A 7 5.53 -7.10 2.92
N LEU A 8 6.03 -6.50 1.82
CA LEU A 8 7.44 -6.19 1.61
C LEU A 8 7.62 -4.71 1.35
N GLY A 9 8.32 -4.01 2.23
CA GLY A 9 8.57 -2.58 2.05
C GLY A 9 9.42 -1.96 3.15
N GLY A 10 9.70 -0.66 2.98
CA GLY A 10 10.39 0.12 4.00
C GLY A 10 9.48 0.45 5.18
N SER A 11 10.07 0.43 6.36
CA SER A 11 9.49 0.95 7.59
C SER A 11 10.23 2.21 8.02
N SER A 12 9.53 3.13 8.68
CA SER A 12 10.08 4.35 9.28
C SER A 12 9.38 4.64 10.60
N ILE A 13 9.93 5.57 11.35
CA ILE A 13 9.19 6.25 12.43
C ILE A 13 8.69 7.57 11.87
N ASP A 14 7.39 7.77 11.93
CA ASP A 14 6.74 9.02 11.54
C ASP A 14 6.53 9.87 12.80
N ILE A 15 7.15 11.05 12.83
CA ILE A 15 7.02 12.04 13.90
C ILE A 15 6.12 13.17 13.39
N ILE A 16 4.97 13.36 14.04
CA ILE A 16 3.94 14.35 13.67
C ILE A 16 3.64 15.22 14.89
N GLY A 17 4.37 16.34 15.04
CA GLY A 17 4.36 17.12 16.29
C GLY A 17 4.94 16.26 17.43
N ASP A 18 4.18 16.12 18.52
CA ASP A 18 4.55 15.30 19.70
C ASP A 18 4.16 13.81 19.55
N TYR A 19 3.65 13.40 18.39
CA TYR A 19 3.16 12.05 18.17
C TYR A 19 4.14 11.23 17.33
N GLU A 20 4.55 10.07 17.87
CA GLU A 20 5.40 9.09 17.20
C GLU A 20 4.60 7.84 16.81
N SER A 21 4.82 7.36 15.61
CA SER A 21 4.16 6.16 15.08
C SER A 21 5.07 5.44 14.09
N VAL A 22 4.84 4.15 13.93
CA VAL A 22 5.43 3.42 12.82
C VAL A 22 4.79 3.88 11.51
N GLY A 23 5.62 4.17 10.52
CA GLY A 23 5.26 4.64 9.20
C GLY A 23 5.88 3.81 8.08
N GLY A 24 5.71 4.33 6.86
CA GLY A 24 6.03 3.62 5.61
C GLY A 24 4.76 3.04 4.98
N SER A 25 4.50 3.37 3.72
CA SER A 25 3.23 3.05 3.04
C SER A 25 2.85 1.57 3.13
N VAL A 26 3.80 0.66 2.86
CA VAL A 26 3.57 -0.78 2.94
C VAL A 26 3.34 -1.24 4.39
N THR A 27 4.09 -0.69 5.33
CA THR A 27 3.94 -0.95 6.77
C THR A 27 2.58 -0.46 7.28
N ASN A 28 2.14 0.72 6.86
CA ASN A 28 0.80 1.23 7.17
C ASN A 28 -0.29 0.28 6.67
N SER A 29 -0.18 -0.20 5.41
CA SER A 29 -1.12 -1.18 4.86
C SER A 29 -1.13 -2.48 5.66
N ALA A 30 0.03 -2.94 6.16
CA ALA A 30 0.12 -4.13 7.02
C ALA A 30 -0.59 -3.92 8.36
N VAL A 31 -0.33 -2.78 9.04
CA VAL A 31 -0.98 -2.42 10.31
C VAL A 31 -2.49 -2.33 10.15
N ILE A 32 -2.96 -1.66 9.09
CA ILE A 32 -4.39 -1.52 8.82
C ILE A 32 -5.02 -2.88 8.53
N SER A 33 -4.37 -3.73 7.74
CA SER A 33 -4.84 -5.10 7.46
C SER A 33 -4.95 -5.95 8.73
N ALA A 34 -4.00 -5.83 9.66
CA ALA A 34 -4.05 -6.50 10.95
C ALA A 34 -5.23 -5.99 11.82
N LYS A 35 -5.49 -4.67 11.82
CA LYS A 35 -6.66 -4.08 12.50
C LYS A 35 -8.00 -4.57 11.93
N LEU A 36 -8.04 -4.92 10.64
CA LEU A 36 -9.20 -5.55 10.01
C LEU A 36 -9.33 -7.04 10.35
N GLY A 37 -8.35 -7.64 11.04
CA GLY A 37 -8.37 -9.02 11.49
C GLY A 37 -7.61 -10.02 10.62
N LEU A 38 -6.87 -9.56 9.60
CA LEU A 38 -6.02 -10.43 8.79
C LEU A 38 -4.76 -10.87 9.57
N LYS A 39 -4.32 -12.10 9.34
CA LYS A 39 -3.02 -12.59 9.78
C LYS A 39 -1.94 -12.06 8.84
N THR A 40 -1.23 -11.03 9.28
CA THR A 40 -0.25 -10.31 8.47
C THR A 40 1.18 -10.57 8.93
N ALA A 41 2.11 -10.54 7.99
CA ALA A 41 3.55 -10.52 8.26
C ALA A 41 4.24 -9.42 7.44
N LEU A 42 5.32 -8.88 7.98
CA LEU A 42 6.11 -7.83 7.35
C LEU A 42 7.53 -8.31 7.07
N LEU A 43 8.00 -8.04 5.85
CA LEU A 43 9.39 -8.12 5.44
C LEU A 43 9.92 -6.69 5.32
N SER A 44 10.86 -6.33 6.17
CA SER A 44 11.47 -5.00 6.19
C SER A 44 12.88 -5.07 6.76
N ARG A 45 13.67 -4.00 6.62
CA ARG A 45 14.98 -3.86 7.27
C ARG A 45 15.06 -2.51 7.94
N ILE A 46 15.39 -2.51 9.22
CA ILE A 46 15.46 -1.33 10.10
C ILE A 46 16.73 -1.39 10.96
N GLY A 47 17.09 -0.29 11.57
CA GLY A 47 18.22 -0.24 12.49
C GLY A 47 18.01 -1.07 13.76
N LYS A 48 19.11 -1.49 14.36
CA LYS A 48 19.12 -2.05 15.72
C LYS A 48 19.38 -0.91 16.72
N ASP A 49 18.47 0.05 16.74
CA ASP A 49 18.47 1.25 17.55
C ASP A 49 17.13 1.39 18.31
N ASP A 50 16.97 2.45 19.11
CA ASP A 50 15.76 2.67 19.91
C ASP A 50 14.51 2.80 19.05
N PHE A 51 14.60 3.47 17.91
CA PHE A 51 13.50 3.57 16.94
C PHE A 51 13.17 2.21 16.32
N GLY A 52 14.17 1.37 16.03
CA GLY A 52 13.96 0.01 15.53
C GLY A 52 13.29 -0.88 16.57
N ASN A 53 13.70 -0.78 17.85
CA ASN A 53 13.06 -1.48 18.95
C ASN A 53 11.61 -1.03 19.13
N PHE A 54 11.36 0.29 19.11
CA PHE A 54 10.01 0.85 19.13
C PHE A 54 9.16 0.30 17.96
N ALA A 55 9.71 0.25 16.75
CA ALA A 55 9.00 -0.26 15.58
C ALA A 55 8.61 -1.74 15.75
N ILE A 56 9.54 -2.59 16.21
CA ILE A 56 9.27 -4.03 16.45
C ILE A 56 8.15 -4.21 17.48
N ASP A 57 8.23 -3.48 18.59
CA ASP A 57 7.24 -3.59 19.67
C ASP A 57 5.86 -3.09 19.23
N TYR A 58 5.83 -2.00 18.46
CA TYR A 58 4.61 -1.50 17.88
C TYR A 58 3.95 -2.50 16.93
N LEU A 59 4.74 -3.10 16.02
CA LEU A 59 4.26 -4.10 15.06
C LEU A 59 3.75 -5.36 15.77
N ARG A 60 4.44 -5.84 16.80
CA ARG A 60 4.01 -6.99 17.60
C ARG A 60 2.69 -6.72 18.33
N ARG A 61 2.57 -5.54 18.99
CA ARG A 61 1.30 -5.10 19.61
C ARG A 61 0.17 -4.97 18.60
N SER A 62 0.49 -4.62 17.35
CA SER A 62 -0.45 -4.58 16.22
C SER A 62 -0.74 -5.98 15.64
N LYS A 63 -0.26 -7.08 16.26
CA LYS A 63 -0.46 -8.48 15.85
C LYS A 63 0.13 -8.82 14.47
N ILE A 64 1.23 -8.16 14.09
CA ILE A 64 1.97 -8.46 12.86
C ILE A 64 3.10 -9.45 13.19
N ASP A 65 3.25 -10.49 12.37
CA ASP A 65 4.43 -11.36 12.45
C ASP A 65 5.66 -10.60 11.95
N THR A 66 6.60 -10.34 12.88
CA THR A 66 7.83 -9.58 12.66
C THR A 66 9.05 -10.45 12.38
N LYS A 67 8.90 -11.76 12.22
CA LYS A 67 10.02 -12.68 11.97
C LYS A 67 10.77 -12.39 10.67
N GLY A 68 10.14 -11.68 9.76
CA GLY A 68 10.74 -11.21 8.51
C GLY A 68 11.33 -9.81 8.58
N VAL A 69 11.29 -9.14 9.74
CA VAL A 69 11.91 -7.83 9.94
C VAL A 69 13.36 -8.02 10.40
N ILE A 70 14.30 -7.54 9.59
CA ILE A 70 15.74 -7.59 9.88
C ILE A 70 16.09 -6.35 10.68
N GLN A 71 16.60 -6.53 11.91
CA GLN A 71 17.27 -5.47 12.67
C GLN A 71 18.77 -5.53 12.41
N ASP A 72 19.33 -4.41 11.93
CA ASP A 72 20.71 -4.32 11.47
C ASP A 72 21.45 -3.22 12.24
N SER A 73 22.61 -3.56 12.82
CA SER A 73 23.45 -2.64 13.58
C SER A 73 24.17 -1.61 12.73
N ASP A 74 24.33 -1.87 11.43
CA ASP A 74 25.10 -1.03 10.52
C ASP A 74 24.28 0.09 9.87
N ILE A 75 22.98 0.13 10.16
CA ILE A 75 22.06 1.16 9.64
C ILE A 75 21.24 1.79 10.77
N HIS A 76 20.70 2.99 10.51
CA HIS A 76 19.73 3.63 11.38
C HIS A 76 18.30 3.32 10.93
N THR A 77 17.37 3.28 11.89
CA THR A 77 15.95 3.23 11.54
C THR A 77 15.55 4.54 10.85
N PRO A 78 14.93 4.48 9.65
CA PRO A 78 14.51 5.69 8.95
C PRO A 78 13.47 6.48 9.76
N VAL A 79 13.61 7.82 9.76
CA VAL A 79 12.66 8.73 10.43
C VAL A 79 12.06 9.67 9.39
N ALA A 80 10.75 9.88 9.47
CA ALA A 80 10.02 10.85 8.67
C ALA A 80 9.35 11.88 9.60
N ILE A 81 9.81 13.12 9.55
CA ILE A 81 9.20 14.22 10.31
C ILE A 81 8.16 14.89 9.42
N ALA A 82 6.90 14.81 9.81
CA ALA A 82 5.79 15.45 9.14
C ALA A 82 5.46 16.81 9.77
N LYS A 83 5.45 17.86 8.95
CA LYS A 83 4.82 19.14 9.29
C LYS A 83 3.50 19.23 8.53
N ILE A 84 2.39 19.28 9.24
CA ILE A 84 1.06 19.45 8.68
C ILE A 84 0.81 20.94 8.53
N ASN A 85 0.47 21.40 7.31
CA ASN A 85 0.07 22.80 7.09
C ASN A 85 -1.39 23.02 7.50
N GLU A 86 -1.85 24.28 7.44
CA GLU A 86 -3.22 24.69 7.79
C GLU A 86 -4.31 24.00 6.93
N SER A 87 -3.95 23.57 5.72
CA SER A 87 -4.84 22.83 4.82
C SER A 87 -4.87 21.31 5.07
N GLY A 88 -4.21 20.80 6.16
CA GLY A 88 -4.14 19.37 6.47
C GLY A 88 -3.16 18.58 5.59
N VAL A 89 -2.33 19.25 4.78
CA VAL A 89 -1.35 18.61 3.90
C VAL A 89 -0.02 18.45 4.62
N ALA A 90 0.46 17.21 4.71
CA ALA A 90 1.74 16.91 5.34
C ALA A 90 2.93 17.17 4.40
N LYS A 91 3.91 17.93 4.88
CA LYS A 91 5.25 18.05 4.29
C LYS A 91 6.21 17.19 5.10
N TYR A 92 6.90 16.25 4.44
CA TYR A 92 7.83 15.33 5.11
C TYR A 92 9.29 15.75 4.91
N LYS A 93 10.07 15.71 6.01
CA LYS A 93 11.53 15.64 5.98
C LYS A 93 11.93 14.23 6.36
N PHE A 94 12.69 13.58 5.49
CA PHE A 94 13.10 12.19 5.67
C PHE A 94 14.57 12.09 6.05
N TYR A 95 14.85 11.31 7.06
CA TYR A 95 16.19 10.82 7.42
C TYR A 95 16.23 9.34 7.06
N LYS A 96 16.95 9.00 5.99
CA LYS A 96 16.96 7.66 5.40
C LYS A 96 18.37 7.17 5.19
N ASN A 97 18.53 5.86 5.24
CA ASN A 97 19.72 5.17 4.75
C ASN A 97 19.76 5.19 3.22
N ALA A 98 20.89 4.77 2.65
CA ALA A 98 20.96 4.50 1.22
C ALA A 98 20.00 3.35 0.84
N PRO A 99 19.46 3.32 -0.40
CA PRO A 99 18.53 2.25 -0.81
C PRO A 99 19.08 0.83 -0.63
N LYS A 100 20.38 0.63 -0.84
CA LYS A 100 21.07 -0.65 -0.66
C LYS A 100 20.94 -1.20 0.78
N ASP A 101 20.91 -0.29 1.76
CA ASP A 101 20.84 -0.64 3.18
C ASP A 101 19.43 -1.06 3.62
N SER A 102 18.42 -0.79 2.79
CA SER A 102 17.03 -1.20 3.04
C SER A 102 16.67 -2.56 2.43
N VAL A 103 17.60 -3.19 1.71
CA VAL A 103 17.34 -4.44 0.96
C VAL A 103 17.02 -5.60 1.92
N VAL A 104 15.91 -6.28 1.66
CA VAL A 104 15.56 -7.58 2.29
C VAL A 104 15.80 -8.66 1.24
N PRO A 105 16.86 -9.47 1.34
CA PRO A 105 17.12 -10.52 0.36
C PRO A 105 16.08 -11.64 0.46
N LEU A 106 15.61 -12.16 -0.68
CA LEU A 106 14.66 -13.28 -0.71
C LEU A 106 15.17 -14.51 0.09
N LYS A 107 16.47 -14.75 0.05
CA LYS A 107 17.10 -15.88 0.76
C LYS A 107 16.98 -15.81 2.29
N THR A 108 16.84 -14.61 2.86
CA THR A 108 16.69 -14.38 4.30
C THR A 108 15.24 -14.41 4.78
N ALA A 109 14.28 -14.36 3.86
CA ALA A 109 12.87 -14.38 4.23
C ALA A 109 12.46 -15.73 4.83
N PRO A 110 11.72 -15.74 5.95
CA PRO A 110 11.26 -16.96 6.58
C PRO A 110 10.39 -17.79 5.65
N ARG A 111 10.81 -19.04 5.39
CA ARG A 111 10.15 -19.94 4.42
C ARG A 111 8.68 -20.17 4.72
N HIS A 112 8.29 -20.26 6.00
CA HIS A 112 6.91 -20.47 6.38
C HIS A 112 6.01 -19.28 5.93
N LEU A 113 6.50 -18.03 5.94
CA LEU A 113 5.76 -16.87 5.45
C LEU A 113 5.55 -16.94 3.93
N LEU A 114 6.61 -17.30 3.19
CA LEU A 114 6.57 -17.43 1.74
C LEU A 114 5.65 -18.58 1.26
N ASN A 115 5.56 -19.66 2.05
CA ASN A 115 4.81 -20.85 1.67
C ASN A 115 3.33 -20.79 2.07
N THR A 116 2.92 -19.85 2.94
CA THR A 116 1.57 -19.82 3.48
C THR A 116 0.78 -18.56 3.10
N CYS A 117 1.43 -17.50 2.62
CA CYS A 117 0.74 -16.27 2.24
C CYS A 117 -0.18 -16.47 1.03
N LYS A 118 -1.37 -15.90 1.10
CA LYS A 118 -2.34 -15.89 -0.01
C LYS A 118 -2.16 -14.65 -0.90
N VAL A 119 -1.78 -13.52 -0.26
CA VAL A 119 -1.52 -12.23 -0.93
C VAL A 119 -0.14 -11.74 -0.57
N PHE A 120 0.60 -11.26 -1.56
CA PHE A 120 1.83 -10.50 -1.38
C PHE A 120 1.60 -9.06 -1.82
N HIS A 121 1.90 -8.11 -0.94
CA HIS A 121 1.81 -6.70 -1.23
C HIS A 121 3.17 -6.01 -1.14
N THR A 122 3.46 -5.16 -2.11
CA THR A 122 4.65 -4.30 -2.12
C THR A 122 4.33 -2.95 -2.76
N GLY A 123 5.18 -1.96 -2.51
CA GLY A 123 4.94 -0.65 -3.10
C GLY A 123 5.91 0.43 -2.65
N SER A 124 5.53 1.68 -2.95
CA SER A 124 6.27 2.91 -2.62
C SER A 124 7.71 2.90 -3.16
N SER A 125 8.56 3.79 -2.66
CA SER A 125 9.95 3.93 -3.13
C SER A 125 10.76 2.65 -3.00
N TYR A 126 10.46 1.79 -2.03
CA TYR A 126 11.10 0.48 -1.90
C TYR A 126 11.00 -0.34 -3.19
N SER A 127 9.86 -0.32 -3.85
CA SER A 127 9.61 -1.16 -5.03
C SER A 127 10.31 -0.70 -6.32
N TYR A 128 10.75 0.57 -6.39
CA TYR A 128 11.32 1.11 -7.63
C TYR A 128 12.75 1.70 -7.51
N GLN A 129 13.35 1.72 -6.32
CA GLN A 129 14.78 1.97 -6.17
C GLN A 129 15.56 0.75 -6.70
N LYS A 130 16.75 0.96 -7.28
CA LYS A 130 17.47 -0.07 -8.03
C LYS A 130 17.63 -1.37 -7.25
N GLU A 131 18.27 -1.29 -6.11
CA GLU A 131 18.67 -2.45 -5.30
C GLU A 131 17.46 -3.21 -4.72
N THR A 132 16.49 -2.47 -4.20
CA THR A 132 15.26 -3.04 -3.62
C THR A 132 14.30 -3.53 -4.70
N PHE A 133 14.28 -2.91 -5.88
CA PHE A 133 13.52 -3.40 -7.03
C PHE A 133 13.95 -4.79 -7.48
N GLU A 134 15.25 -5.06 -7.54
CA GLU A 134 15.78 -6.36 -7.96
C GLU A 134 15.31 -7.48 -7.01
N GLU A 135 15.35 -7.24 -5.70
CA GLU A 135 14.83 -8.21 -4.73
C GLU A 135 13.30 -8.31 -4.80
N THR A 136 12.58 -7.20 -4.91
CA THR A 136 11.13 -7.20 -5.11
C THR A 136 10.72 -8.06 -6.31
N LEU A 137 11.46 -7.94 -7.40
CA LEU A 137 11.22 -8.74 -8.60
C LEU A 137 11.45 -10.25 -8.36
N LYS A 138 12.48 -10.62 -7.57
CA LYS A 138 12.72 -12.01 -7.17
C LYS A 138 11.58 -12.54 -6.30
N PHE A 139 11.11 -11.77 -5.31
CA PHE A 139 9.94 -12.13 -4.48
C PHE A 139 8.70 -12.38 -5.35
N ILE A 140 8.36 -11.44 -6.21
CA ILE A 140 7.17 -11.55 -7.07
C ILE A 140 7.27 -12.80 -7.96
N LYS A 141 8.39 -13.02 -8.65
CA LYS A 141 8.60 -14.20 -9.50
C LYS A 141 8.49 -15.50 -8.71
N TYR A 142 9.07 -15.55 -7.51
CA TYR A 142 9.02 -16.72 -6.64
C TYR A 142 7.59 -17.03 -6.17
N LEU A 143 6.84 -16.02 -5.76
CA LEU A 143 5.49 -16.15 -5.22
C LEU A 143 4.44 -16.42 -6.32
N LYS A 144 4.61 -15.83 -7.51
CA LYS A 144 3.72 -16.12 -8.65
C LYS A 144 3.78 -17.59 -9.06
N LYS A 145 4.96 -18.25 -9.02
CA LYS A 145 5.08 -19.69 -9.25
C LYS A 145 4.27 -20.54 -8.25
N ARG A 146 3.83 -19.94 -7.14
CA ARG A 146 3.01 -20.56 -6.07
C ARG A 146 1.57 -20.08 -6.06
N ASN A 147 1.13 -19.40 -7.13
CA ASN A 147 -0.20 -18.83 -7.27
C ASN A 147 -0.57 -17.79 -6.19
N VAL A 148 0.42 -17.18 -5.52
CA VAL A 148 0.19 -16.07 -4.59
C VAL A 148 -0.28 -14.86 -5.39
N PHE A 149 -1.33 -14.19 -4.90
CA PHE A 149 -1.86 -12.98 -5.52
C PHE A 149 -0.94 -11.78 -5.25
N ILE A 150 -0.57 -11.06 -6.30
CA ILE A 150 0.33 -9.91 -6.22
C ILE A 150 -0.46 -8.60 -6.24
N SER A 151 -0.45 -7.87 -5.12
CA SER A 151 -0.99 -6.53 -4.96
C SER A 151 0.14 -5.51 -5.02
N TYR A 152 -0.01 -4.43 -5.79
CA TYR A 152 1.01 -3.42 -5.98
C TYR A 152 0.47 -1.99 -5.86
N ASP A 153 1.18 -1.15 -5.11
CA ASP A 153 0.91 0.28 -4.99
C ASP A 153 2.21 1.06 -5.19
N PRO A 154 2.50 1.61 -6.37
CA PRO A 154 3.74 2.33 -6.61
C PRO A 154 3.89 3.56 -5.73
N ASN A 155 2.81 4.24 -5.38
CA ASN A 155 2.79 5.41 -4.50
C ASN A 155 3.94 6.37 -4.81
N ILE A 156 4.05 6.78 -6.07
CA ILE A 156 5.17 7.53 -6.63
C ILE A 156 5.24 8.92 -6.00
N ARG A 157 6.47 9.33 -5.69
CA ARG A 157 6.77 10.69 -5.21
C ARG A 157 7.66 11.38 -6.25
N PRO A 158 7.11 12.01 -7.31
CA PRO A 158 7.87 12.51 -8.45
C PRO A 158 8.97 13.51 -8.08
N TYR A 159 8.75 14.29 -7.01
CA TYR A 159 9.71 15.29 -6.52
C TYR A 159 11.00 14.69 -5.93
N SER A 160 10.99 13.40 -5.54
CA SER A 160 12.15 12.70 -4.98
C SER A 160 12.91 11.86 -6.01
N ILE A 161 12.46 11.85 -7.27
CA ILE A 161 13.00 10.98 -8.31
C ILE A 161 13.97 11.74 -9.20
N LYS A 162 15.25 11.31 -9.21
CA LYS A 162 16.28 11.86 -10.08
C LYS A 162 16.17 11.32 -11.51
N ASN A 163 16.07 10.01 -11.68
CA ASN A 163 15.96 9.36 -13.01
C ASN A 163 14.53 8.88 -13.27
N LYS A 164 13.72 9.77 -13.87
CA LYS A 164 12.31 9.50 -14.16
C LYS A 164 12.09 8.32 -15.09
N LYS A 165 12.94 8.14 -16.11
CA LYS A 165 12.82 7.07 -17.12
C LYS A 165 13.03 5.68 -16.49
N GLU A 166 14.08 5.54 -15.68
CA GLU A 166 14.36 4.27 -15.01
C GLU A 166 13.26 3.88 -14.02
N VAL A 167 12.83 4.81 -13.17
CA VAL A 167 11.76 4.55 -12.21
C VAL A 167 10.47 4.17 -12.92
N LYS A 168 10.10 4.89 -13.98
CA LYS A 168 8.94 4.53 -14.81
C LYS A 168 9.05 3.10 -15.35
N ASN A 169 10.20 2.71 -15.89
CA ASN A 169 10.40 1.36 -16.41
C ASN A 169 10.29 0.29 -15.34
N ARG A 170 10.87 0.51 -14.14
CA ARG A 170 10.75 -0.41 -13.00
C ARG A 170 9.31 -0.56 -12.54
N VAL A 171 8.58 0.55 -12.39
CA VAL A 171 7.16 0.52 -12.02
C VAL A 171 6.34 -0.23 -13.06
N LEU A 172 6.52 0.04 -14.36
CA LEU A 172 5.82 -0.68 -15.43
C LEU A 172 6.16 -2.18 -15.43
N THR A 173 7.39 -2.55 -15.12
CA THR A 173 7.79 -3.96 -14.99
C THR A 173 7.02 -4.66 -13.86
N LEU A 174 6.88 -4.02 -12.69
CA LEU A 174 6.11 -4.60 -11.58
C LEU A 174 4.61 -4.61 -11.87
N LEU A 175 4.05 -3.58 -12.53
CA LEU A 175 2.66 -3.55 -12.96
C LEU A 175 2.32 -4.69 -13.92
N LYS A 176 3.24 -5.07 -14.82
CA LYS A 176 3.06 -6.25 -15.72
C LYS A 176 2.99 -7.57 -14.96
N LEU A 177 3.54 -7.63 -13.76
CA LEU A 177 3.58 -8.84 -12.92
C LEU A 177 2.50 -8.84 -11.82
N ALA A 178 1.95 -7.69 -11.49
CA ALA A 178 0.88 -7.57 -10.50
C ALA A 178 -0.43 -8.18 -11.01
N ASP A 179 -1.27 -8.65 -10.09
CA ASP A 179 -2.65 -9.06 -10.37
C ASP A 179 -3.61 -7.88 -10.16
N LEU A 180 -3.33 -7.03 -9.17
CA LEU A 180 -4.07 -5.80 -8.86
C LEU A 180 -3.09 -4.68 -8.54
N ALA A 181 -3.30 -3.52 -9.14
CA ALA A 181 -2.59 -2.30 -8.77
C ALA A 181 -3.57 -1.22 -8.29
N LYS A 182 -3.24 -0.58 -7.16
CA LYS A 182 -3.88 0.68 -6.77
C LYS A 182 -2.94 1.81 -7.16
N LEU A 183 -3.45 2.78 -7.90
CA LEU A 183 -2.75 3.98 -8.35
C LEU A 183 -3.46 5.23 -7.84
N SER A 184 -2.71 6.32 -7.67
CA SER A 184 -3.26 7.68 -7.53
C SER A 184 -3.28 8.42 -8.87
N GLU A 185 -3.94 9.59 -8.94
CA GLU A 185 -3.87 10.49 -10.11
C GLU A 185 -2.41 10.86 -10.43
N ILE A 186 -1.58 11.08 -9.41
CA ILE A 186 -0.15 11.40 -9.55
C ILE A 186 0.62 10.24 -10.18
N ASP A 187 0.37 9.01 -9.73
CA ASP A 187 1.00 7.82 -10.29
C ASP A 187 0.63 7.65 -11.76
N LEU A 188 -0.65 7.81 -12.06
CA LEU A 188 -1.18 7.65 -13.41
C LEU A 188 -0.60 8.70 -14.37
N GLU A 189 -0.58 9.98 -13.95
CA GLU A 189 0.02 11.07 -14.73
C GLU A 189 1.52 10.83 -14.96
N TYR A 190 2.26 10.43 -13.91
CA TYR A 190 3.68 10.11 -14.02
C TYR A 190 3.97 9.00 -15.05
N LEU A 191 3.15 7.94 -15.02
CA LEU A 191 3.33 6.77 -15.90
C LEU A 191 2.91 7.05 -17.35
N THR A 192 1.88 7.85 -17.57
CA THR A 192 1.24 7.99 -18.87
C THR A 192 1.40 9.37 -19.50
N GLY A 193 1.75 10.39 -18.74
CA GLY A 193 1.75 11.79 -19.15
C GLY A 193 0.33 12.37 -19.38
N LYS A 194 -0.72 11.66 -18.96
CA LYS A 194 -2.12 12.06 -19.17
C LYS A 194 -2.72 12.56 -17.87
N LYS A 195 -3.19 13.83 -17.85
CA LYS A 195 -3.93 14.42 -16.73
C LYS A 195 -5.36 13.86 -16.59
N SER A 196 -5.97 13.46 -17.69
CA SER A 196 -7.30 12.84 -17.66
C SER A 196 -7.23 11.42 -17.12
N PRO A 197 -7.92 11.10 -16.00
CA PRO A 197 -7.92 9.74 -15.42
C PRO A 197 -8.32 8.66 -16.42
N LEU A 198 -9.39 8.90 -17.21
CA LEU A 198 -9.86 7.95 -18.20
C LEU A 198 -8.81 7.69 -19.29
N LYS A 199 -8.29 8.76 -19.92
CA LYS A 199 -7.25 8.64 -20.95
C LYS A 199 -5.96 8.00 -20.41
N GLY A 200 -5.61 8.29 -19.15
CA GLY A 200 -4.47 7.69 -18.47
C GLY A 200 -4.66 6.19 -18.29
N MET A 201 -5.80 5.76 -17.76
CA MET A 201 -6.11 4.34 -17.57
C MET A 201 -6.14 3.58 -18.90
N GLU A 202 -6.77 4.14 -19.95
CA GLU A 202 -6.77 3.56 -21.30
C GLU A 202 -5.34 3.41 -21.86
N THR A 203 -4.49 4.42 -21.64
CA THR A 203 -3.08 4.40 -22.08
C THR A 203 -2.27 3.34 -21.32
N LEU A 204 -2.45 3.26 -20.01
CA LEU A 204 -1.73 2.30 -19.17
C LEU A 204 -2.18 0.86 -19.45
N LYS A 205 -3.48 0.65 -19.68
CA LYS A 205 -4.06 -0.65 -20.02
C LYS A 205 -3.42 -1.30 -21.26
N LYS A 206 -2.95 -0.50 -22.21
CA LYS A 206 -2.24 -1.00 -23.40
C LYS A 206 -0.84 -1.54 -23.09
N GLN A 207 -0.30 -1.24 -21.90
CA GLN A 207 1.06 -1.55 -21.51
C GLN A 207 1.16 -2.63 -20.42
N VAL A 208 0.07 -2.85 -19.65
CA VAL A 208 0.07 -3.76 -18.50
C VAL A 208 -1.22 -4.61 -18.48
N ASN A 209 -1.13 -5.77 -17.83
CA ASN A 209 -2.22 -6.75 -17.77
C ASN A 209 -2.85 -6.86 -16.36
N CYS A 210 -2.45 -6.01 -15.40
CA CYS A 210 -3.05 -6.03 -14.06
C CYS A 210 -4.37 -5.27 -14.02
N GLU A 211 -5.26 -5.68 -13.12
CA GLU A 211 -6.45 -4.88 -12.79
C GLU A 211 -6.03 -3.60 -12.07
N ILE A 212 -6.65 -2.46 -12.45
CA ILE A 212 -6.24 -1.14 -11.94
C ILE A 212 -7.39 -0.48 -11.21
N VAL A 213 -7.16 -0.14 -9.95
CA VAL A 213 -8.01 0.77 -9.17
C VAL A 213 -7.29 2.12 -9.04
N LEU A 214 -7.98 3.19 -9.38
CA LEU A 214 -7.47 4.56 -9.31
C LEU A 214 -8.14 5.32 -8.17
N THR A 215 -7.36 5.88 -7.25
CA THR A 215 -7.85 6.80 -6.22
C THR A 215 -7.73 8.24 -6.71
N LEU A 216 -8.80 9.04 -6.49
CA LEU A 216 -8.99 10.40 -7.00
C LEU A 216 -9.13 11.43 -5.84
N GLY A 217 -8.56 11.12 -4.67
CA GLY A 217 -8.68 11.95 -3.47
C GLY A 217 -10.14 12.19 -3.09
N SER A 218 -10.53 13.46 -2.89
CA SER A 218 -11.89 13.85 -2.53
C SER A 218 -12.95 13.52 -3.60
N LYS A 219 -12.53 13.19 -4.83
CA LYS A 219 -13.44 12.76 -5.92
C LYS A 219 -13.75 11.26 -5.84
N GLY A 220 -13.15 10.51 -4.91
CA GLY A 220 -13.39 9.09 -4.71
C GLY A 220 -12.43 8.18 -5.45
N SER A 221 -12.94 7.16 -6.13
CA SER A 221 -12.13 6.16 -6.83
C SER A 221 -12.80 5.65 -8.09
N ALA A 222 -11.99 5.07 -8.98
CA ALA A 222 -12.45 4.49 -10.23
C ALA A 222 -11.77 3.14 -10.48
N TYR A 223 -12.47 2.21 -11.09
CA TYR A 223 -11.96 0.92 -11.54
C TYR A 223 -12.34 0.68 -13.00
N MET A 224 -11.40 0.22 -13.77
CA MET A 224 -11.62 -0.17 -15.15
C MET A 224 -11.16 -1.63 -15.31
N SER A 225 -12.12 -2.54 -15.51
CA SER A 225 -11.79 -3.95 -15.74
C SER A 225 -10.99 -4.14 -17.02
N LEU A 226 -10.01 -5.01 -16.95
CA LEU A 226 -9.28 -5.50 -18.14
C LEU A 226 -10.02 -6.64 -18.84
N ARG A 227 -11.08 -7.19 -18.22
CA ARG A 227 -11.85 -8.34 -18.72
C ARG A 227 -12.98 -7.83 -19.60
N GLY A 228 -12.81 -7.91 -20.90
CA GLY A 228 -13.84 -7.56 -21.89
C GLY A 228 -13.33 -6.67 -23.04
N THR A 229 -13.93 -6.82 -24.19
CA THR A 229 -13.52 -6.17 -25.46
C THR A 229 -13.90 -4.70 -25.56
N LYS A 230 -14.79 -4.18 -24.68
CA LYS A 230 -15.26 -2.78 -24.70
C LYS A 230 -14.89 -2.03 -23.42
N CYS A 231 -13.77 -1.31 -23.45
CA CYS A 231 -13.19 -0.58 -22.31
C CYS A 231 -14.12 0.46 -21.63
N ARG A 232 -15.10 1.02 -22.33
CA ARG A 232 -15.97 2.09 -21.79
C ARG A 232 -17.15 1.58 -20.97
N SER A 233 -17.59 0.36 -21.17
CA SER A 233 -18.79 -0.20 -20.49
C SER A 233 -18.54 -0.66 -19.06
N ASN A 234 -17.30 -0.77 -18.61
CA ASN A 234 -16.93 -1.37 -17.30
C ASN A 234 -16.21 -0.39 -16.35
N LEU A 235 -16.44 0.94 -16.52
CA LEU A 235 -15.90 1.93 -15.59
C LEU A 235 -16.81 2.05 -14.37
N ILE A 236 -16.35 1.54 -13.23
CA ILE A 236 -16.97 1.71 -11.93
C ILE A 236 -16.38 2.95 -11.27
N LYS A 237 -17.24 3.86 -10.78
CA LYS A 237 -16.86 5.03 -9.99
C LYS A 237 -17.51 4.97 -8.62
N ILE A 238 -16.75 5.25 -7.57
CA ILE A 238 -17.22 5.35 -6.20
C ILE A 238 -16.91 6.74 -5.69
N PRO A 239 -17.90 7.50 -5.21
CA PRO A 239 -17.66 8.81 -4.59
C PRO A 239 -16.88 8.63 -3.27
N ALA A 240 -16.16 9.67 -2.84
CA ALA A 240 -15.56 9.69 -1.52
C ALA A 240 -16.64 9.90 -0.44
N PHE A 241 -16.46 9.27 0.72
CA PHE A 241 -17.25 9.59 1.91
C PHE A 241 -16.89 10.99 2.43
N LYS A 242 -17.91 11.78 2.79
CA LYS A 242 -17.71 13.10 3.40
C LYS A 242 -17.47 12.94 4.89
N VAL A 243 -16.27 13.30 5.35
CA VAL A 243 -15.88 13.24 6.77
C VAL A 243 -15.16 14.53 7.17
N LYS A 244 -15.13 14.83 8.47
CA LYS A 244 -14.26 15.90 8.98
C LYS A 244 -12.81 15.42 8.92
N ILE A 245 -12.01 16.04 8.06
CA ILE A 245 -10.62 15.66 7.81
C ILE A 245 -9.72 16.28 8.88
N ALA A 246 -8.92 15.43 9.56
CA ALA A 246 -7.83 15.83 10.42
C ALA A 246 -6.49 15.85 9.67
N ASP A 247 -6.20 14.80 8.88
CA ASP A 247 -5.16 14.74 7.86
C ASP A 247 -5.49 13.67 6.81
N THR A 248 -4.65 13.50 5.80
CA THR A 248 -4.85 12.51 4.73
C THR A 248 -3.75 11.43 4.68
N ILE A 249 -2.87 11.42 5.69
CA ILE A 249 -1.78 10.46 5.79
C ILE A 249 -2.36 9.05 5.94
N GLY A 250 -1.87 8.11 5.13
CA GLY A 250 -2.31 6.71 5.19
C GLY A 250 -3.65 6.40 4.53
N ALA A 251 -4.38 7.41 4.01
CA ALA A 251 -5.67 7.17 3.33
C ALA A 251 -5.54 6.18 2.15
N GLY A 252 -4.50 6.35 1.32
CA GLY A 252 -4.18 5.42 0.22
C GLY A 252 -3.80 4.02 0.71
N ASP A 253 -3.04 3.96 1.81
CA ASP A 253 -2.61 2.71 2.43
C ASP A 253 -3.82 1.95 3.01
N GLY A 254 -4.78 2.69 3.58
CA GLY A 254 -6.05 2.15 4.06
C GLY A 254 -6.93 1.62 2.93
N PHE A 255 -6.98 2.32 1.81
CA PHE A 255 -7.68 1.84 0.63
C PHE A 255 -7.10 0.51 0.14
N THR A 256 -5.76 0.43 0.05
CA THR A 256 -5.05 -0.80 -0.31
C THR A 256 -5.35 -1.95 0.66
N ALA A 257 -5.28 -1.71 1.97
CA ALA A 257 -5.59 -2.70 2.99
C ALA A 257 -7.04 -3.20 2.92
N GLY A 258 -7.98 -2.30 2.63
CA GLY A 258 -9.40 -2.65 2.42
C GLY A 258 -9.61 -3.56 1.21
N LEU A 259 -8.94 -3.31 0.10
CA LEU A 259 -8.97 -4.20 -1.07
C LEU A 259 -8.36 -5.57 -0.76
N ILE A 260 -7.23 -5.62 -0.05
CA ILE A 260 -6.58 -6.88 0.36
C ILE A 260 -7.51 -7.66 1.31
N TYR A 261 -8.16 -7.00 2.27
CA TYR A 261 -9.13 -7.63 3.16
C TYR A 261 -10.26 -8.30 2.36
N LYS A 262 -10.91 -7.56 1.48
CA LYS A 262 -12.01 -8.09 0.65
C LYS A 262 -11.58 -9.21 -0.28
N LEU A 263 -10.35 -9.16 -0.79
CA LEU A 263 -9.80 -10.24 -1.61
C LEU A 263 -9.62 -11.54 -0.80
N ILE A 264 -9.12 -11.45 0.42
CA ILE A 264 -8.94 -12.60 1.31
C ILE A 264 -10.30 -13.16 1.75
N GLU A 265 -11.25 -12.28 2.11
CA GLU A 265 -12.60 -12.66 2.54
C GLU A 265 -13.38 -13.41 1.45
N GLN A 266 -13.30 -12.95 0.22
CA GLN A 266 -14.16 -13.42 -0.87
C GLN A 266 -13.49 -14.43 -1.81
N GLY A 267 -12.17 -14.44 -1.85
CA GLY A 267 -11.39 -15.12 -2.89
C GLY A 267 -11.44 -14.40 -4.24
N ARG A 268 -10.46 -14.72 -5.10
CA ARG A 268 -10.17 -14.00 -6.34
C ARG A 268 -11.38 -13.81 -7.28
N GLY A 269 -12.19 -14.85 -7.45
CA GLY A 269 -13.34 -14.82 -8.37
C GLY A 269 -14.43 -13.85 -7.93
N ARG A 270 -14.90 -13.98 -6.68
CA ARG A 270 -15.94 -13.11 -6.11
C ARG A 270 -15.46 -11.69 -5.90
N PHE A 271 -14.18 -11.50 -5.58
CA PHE A 271 -13.60 -10.18 -5.40
C PHE A 271 -13.78 -9.30 -6.65
N PHE A 272 -13.41 -9.78 -7.82
CA PHE A 272 -13.56 -9.00 -9.05
C PHE A 272 -15.02 -8.84 -9.50
N ALA A 273 -15.89 -9.80 -9.19
CA ALA A 273 -17.32 -9.68 -9.46
C ALA A 273 -17.99 -8.59 -8.60
N ASN A 274 -17.51 -8.39 -7.36
CA ASN A 274 -18.06 -7.46 -6.38
C ASN A 274 -17.25 -6.14 -6.27
N MET A 275 -16.52 -5.74 -7.31
CA MET A 275 -15.56 -4.63 -7.22
C MET A 275 -16.19 -3.33 -6.72
N LYS A 276 -17.45 -3.03 -7.08
CA LYS A 276 -18.16 -1.84 -6.57
C LYS A 276 -18.25 -1.85 -5.05
N ALA A 277 -18.74 -2.92 -4.46
CA ALA A 277 -18.88 -3.07 -3.00
C ALA A 277 -17.50 -3.06 -2.31
N ASN A 278 -16.49 -3.72 -2.91
CA ASN A 278 -15.15 -3.79 -2.36
C ASN A 278 -14.45 -2.42 -2.36
N MET A 279 -14.63 -1.61 -3.39
CA MET A 279 -14.12 -0.24 -3.44
C MET A 279 -14.85 0.68 -2.45
N THR A 280 -16.17 0.51 -2.27
CA THR A 280 -16.93 1.24 -1.25
C THR A 280 -16.39 0.94 0.14
N PHE A 281 -16.15 -0.33 0.45
CA PHE A 281 -15.52 -0.76 1.72
C PHE A 281 -14.12 -0.14 1.90
N ALA A 282 -13.27 -0.19 0.87
CA ALA A 282 -11.94 0.40 0.89
C ALA A 282 -11.97 1.93 1.06
N SER A 283 -12.94 2.61 0.42
CA SER A 283 -13.18 4.05 0.58
C SER A 283 -13.61 4.42 2.00
N ALA A 284 -14.42 3.59 2.66
CA ALA A 284 -14.84 3.80 4.06
C ALA A 284 -13.62 3.76 5.01
N ILE A 285 -12.70 2.82 4.80
CA ILE A 285 -11.45 2.75 5.57
C ILE A 285 -10.60 4.01 5.36
N SER A 286 -10.43 4.44 4.11
CA SER A 286 -9.72 5.69 3.80
C SER A 286 -10.34 6.90 4.51
N ALA A 287 -11.66 7.00 4.49
CA ALA A 287 -12.38 8.08 5.15
C ALA A 287 -12.18 8.05 6.68
N LEU A 288 -12.30 6.88 7.30
CA LEU A 288 -12.05 6.72 8.74
C LEU A 288 -10.63 7.12 9.14
N ILE A 289 -9.62 6.73 8.34
CA ILE A 289 -8.23 7.12 8.59
C ILE A 289 -8.10 8.64 8.58
N CYS A 290 -8.72 9.33 7.63
CA CYS A 290 -8.67 10.79 7.53
C CYS A 290 -9.29 11.53 8.73
N THR A 291 -10.06 10.88 9.60
CA THR A 291 -10.71 11.53 10.77
C THR A 291 -9.78 11.80 11.94
N LYS A 292 -8.58 11.24 11.96
CA LYS A 292 -7.57 11.46 13.01
C LYS A 292 -6.19 11.73 12.40
N LYS A 293 -5.32 12.41 13.15
CA LYS A 293 -3.91 12.56 12.79
C LYS A 293 -3.20 11.21 12.82
N GLY A 294 -2.33 10.96 11.83
CA GLY A 294 -1.53 9.74 11.71
C GLY A 294 -2.10 8.70 10.75
N SER A 295 -1.22 7.86 10.21
CA SER A 295 -1.48 7.01 9.04
C SER A 295 -2.51 5.88 9.24
N HIS A 296 -2.86 5.54 10.49
CA HIS A 296 -3.78 4.42 10.79
C HIS A 296 -4.56 4.62 12.11
N GLN A 297 -4.53 5.84 12.70
CA GLN A 297 -5.14 6.13 14.00
C GLN A 297 -6.67 6.28 13.93
N GLY A 298 -7.20 6.68 12.78
CA GLY A 298 -8.64 6.80 12.57
C GLY A 298 -9.37 5.46 12.52
N LEU A 299 -8.64 4.37 12.22
CA LEU A 299 -9.21 3.01 12.17
C LEU A 299 -8.91 2.25 13.47
N LYS A 300 -9.95 1.73 14.12
CA LYS A 300 -9.85 0.85 15.30
C LYS A 300 -9.88 -0.63 14.91
N ASN A 301 -10.89 -1.06 14.21
CA ASN A 301 -11.14 -2.46 13.83
C ASN A 301 -12.21 -2.58 12.74
N LEU A 302 -12.48 -3.80 12.29
CA LEU A 302 -13.51 -4.12 11.30
C LEU A 302 -14.93 -3.70 11.73
N LYS A 303 -15.29 -3.84 13.03
CA LYS A 303 -16.61 -3.45 13.53
C LYS A 303 -16.89 -1.97 13.28
N GLN A 304 -15.88 -1.10 13.49
CA GLN A 304 -16.02 0.34 13.19
C GLN A 304 -16.30 0.60 11.70
N VAL A 305 -15.65 -0.14 10.79
CA VAL A 305 -15.90 0.02 9.34
C VAL A 305 -17.33 -0.37 8.99
N ASN A 306 -17.81 -1.49 9.52
CA ASN A 306 -19.17 -1.97 9.27
C ASN A 306 -20.23 -1.00 9.83
N SER A 307 -20.04 -0.48 11.05
CA SER A 307 -20.92 0.56 11.61
C SER A 307 -20.92 1.82 10.74
N PHE A 308 -19.75 2.31 10.33
CA PHE A 308 -19.64 3.47 9.46
C PHE A 308 -20.37 3.27 8.12
N LEU A 309 -20.30 2.09 7.54
CA LEU A 309 -20.99 1.77 6.30
C LEU A 309 -22.51 1.70 6.48
N SER A 310 -23.02 1.15 7.62
CA SER A 310 -24.44 1.12 7.90
C SER A 310 -25.03 2.52 8.08
N ASP A 311 -24.30 3.44 8.71
CA ASP A 311 -24.72 4.82 8.91
C ASP A 311 -24.76 5.65 7.59
N TYR A 312 -24.03 5.21 6.56
CA TYR A 312 -23.98 5.83 5.25
C TYR A 312 -24.78 5.08 4.16
N SER A 313 -25.56 4.06 4.51
CA SER A 313 -26.46 3.44 3.54
C SER A 313 -27.49 4.46 3.07
N PRO A 314 -27.65 4.66 1.74
CA PRO A 314 -28.61 5.62 1.18
C PRO A 314 -30.05 5.21 1.43
#